data_b2189cc6139c3433a9beca9d540a99d2
#
_entry.id   b2189cc6139c3433a9beca9d540a99d2
#
_cell.length_a   1.000
_cell.length_b   1.000
_cell.length_c   1.000
_cell.angle_alpha   90.00
_cell.angle_beta   90.00
_cell.angle_gamma   90.00
#
_symmetry.space_group_name_H-M   'P 1'
#
loop_
_entity.id
_entity.type
_entity.pdbx_description
1 polymer ?
#
loop_
_entity_poly.entity_id
_entity_poly.type
_entity_poly.pdbx_seq_one_letter_code
_entity_poly.pdbx_strand_id
1 'polypeptide(L)'
;DDCYTPPEIYEAIKEWVYLRYGIKPEDTVRPFWPGADYKSFDYSEDSIVLDNPPFSILSQICEYYLEHGIRFFLFAPSLTILSSRKTWDKMNHLICDCSIIYENGANVKTSFVTNLDKDVIAQTCPELTRIVNNVSERLRKKKVRELPKYEYPDHIVTAAMMQKLARWEVDFEVKRKDCEHISQLDAQIPERKAIFGAGLLLSEKAAAEKAAAEKAAAEKAAAEKA
;
A
#
# COMPACT_ATOMS: atom_id res chain seq x y z
N ASP A 1 10.16 -10.20 -9.71
CA ASP A 1 9.52 -9.51 -8.55
C ASP A 1 9.48 -8.01 -8.79
N ASP A 2 8.68 -7.59 -9.81
CA ASP A 2 8.61 -6.20 -10.23
C ASP A 2 7.68 -5.42 -9.29
N CYS A 3 8.25 -4.93 -8.20
CA CYS A 3 7.55 -4.07 -7.23
C CYS A 3 7.75 -2.61 -7.64
N TYR A 4 6.95 -2.11 -8.58
CA TYR A 4 6.99 -0.70 -8.92
C TYR A 4 6.45 0.16 -7.79
N THR A 5 7.23 1.16 -7.41
CA THR A 5 6.81 2.17 -6.45
C THR A 5 5.79 3.11 -7.10
N PRO A 6 4.63 3.38 -6.47
CA PRO A 6 3.69 4.37 -6.98
C PRO A 6 4.39 5.71 -7.29
N PRO A 7 4.15 6.31 -8.46
CA PRO A 7 4.86 7.52 -8.89
C PRO A 7 4.81 8.66 -7.87
N GLU A 8 3.67 8.89 -7.24
CA GLU A 8 3.50 9.97 -6.25
C GLU A 8 4.34 9.74 -4.99
N ILE A 9 4.54 8.47 -4.58
CA ILE A 9 5.41 8.14 -3.44
C ILE A 9 6.87 8.33 -3.83
N TYR A 10 7.25 7.84 -5.03
CA TYR A 10 8.61 8.00 -5.53
C TYR A 10 8.99 9.48 -5.65
N GLU A 11 8.15 10.32 -6.26
CA GLU A 11 8.39 11.75 -6.41
C GLU A 11 8.55 12.46 -5.05
N ALA A 12 7.70 12.15 -4.08
CA ALA A 12 7.78 12.75 -2.74
C ALA A 12 9.09 12.38 -2.01
N ILE A 13 9.56 11.14 -2.17
CA ILE A 13 10.85 10.70 -1.61
C ILE A 13 12.01 11.39 -2.35
N LYS A 14 11.92 11.45 -3.67
CA LYS A 14 12.92 12.10 -4.53
C LYS A 14 13.12 13.58 -4.17
N GLU A 15 12.03 14.33 -4.01
CA GLU A 15 12.08 15.73 -3.59
C GLU A 15 12.78 15.87 -2.23
N TRP A 16 12.45 15.01 -1.26
CA TRP A 16 13.12 15.04 0.04
C TRP A 16 14.62 14.73 -0.07
N VAL A 17 15.01 13.74 -0.88
CA VAL A 17 16.41 13.35 -1.10
C VAL A 17 17.19 14.52 -1.75
N TYR A 18 16.60 15.19 -2.73
CA TYR A 18 17.22 16.34 -3.39
C TYR A 18 17.49 17.47 -2.41
N LEU A 19 16.50 17.81 -1.58
CA LEU A 19 16.65 18.86 -0.57
C LEU A 19 17.64 18.49 0.52
N ARG A 20 17.61 17.26 0.99
CA ARG A 20 18.45 16.76 2.10
C ARG A 20 19.93 16.71 1.73
N TYR A 21 20.25 16.32 0.51
CA TYR A 21 21.62 16.05 0.07
C TYR A 21 22.13 17.04 -0.97
N GLY A 22 21.33 18.03 -1.37
CA GLY A 22 21.70 19.01 -2.39
C GLY A 22 21.94 18.41 -3.77
N ILE A 23 21.18 17.33 -4.10
CA ILE A 23 21.31 16.61 -5.36
C ILE A 23 20.54 17.33 -6.46
N LYS A 24 21.13 17.39 -7.66
CA LYS A 24 20.45 17.90 -8.84
C LYS A 24 19.67 16.78 -9.54
N PRO A 25 18.50 17.09 -10.11
CA PRO A 25 17.67 16.09 -10.82
C PRO A 25 18.43 15.34 -11.92
N GLU A 26 19.29 16.02 -12.67
CA GLU A 26 20.09 15.46 -13.76
C GLU A 26 21.14 14.43 -13.31
N ASP A 27 21.55 14.46 -12.05
CA ASP A 27 22.55 13.54 -11.51
C ASP A 27 21.90 12.21 -11.03
N THR A 28 20.57 12.10 -11.08
CA THR A 28 19.86 10.93 -10.56
C THR A 28 19.61 9.88 -11.64
N VAL A 29 19.94 8.63 -11.36
CA VAL A 29 19.76 7.51 -12.28
C VAL A 29 18.94 6.39 -11.65
N ARG A 30 18.24 5.62 -12.50
CA ARG A 30 17.37 4.50 -12.10
C ARG A 30 17.72 3.25 -12.90
N PRO A 31 18.65 2.39 -12.45
CA PRO A 31 19.12 1.23 -13.19
C PRO A 31 18.22 0.00 -13.07
N PHE A 32 17.18 0.02 -12.20
CA PHE A 32 16.35 -1.17 -11.95
C PHE A 32 15.06 -1.12 -12.77
N TRP A 33 15.07 -1.71 -13.96
CA TRP A 33 13.88 -2.00 -14.76
C TRP A 33 13.92 -3.46 -15.26
N PRO A 34 12.80 -4.04 -15.69
CA PRO A 34 12.75 -5.42 -16.13
C PRO A 34 13.78 -5.73 -17.23
N GLY A 35 14.59 -6.74 -16.98
CA GLY A 35 15.65 -7.16 -17.93
C GLY A 35 16.94 -6.33 -17.90
N ALA A 36 17.04 -5.30 -17.05
CA ALA A 36 18.26 -4.55 -16.88
C ALA A 36 19.26 -5.26 -15.95
N ASP A 37 20.53 -5.10 -16.26
CA ASP A 37 21.63 -5.50 -15.39
C ASP A 37 22.28 -4.24 -14.81
N TYR A 38 22.06 -4.00 -13.51
CA TYR A 38 22.63 -2.85 -12.79
C TYR A 38 24.16 -2.81 -12.82
N LYS A 39 24.84 -3.94 -13.07
CA LYS A 39 26.30 -3.99 -13.15
C LYS A 39 26.84 -3.49 -14.48
N SER A 40 26.03 -3.56 -15.52
CA SER A 40 26.38 -3.09 -16.87
C SER A 40 25.88 -1.67 -17.16
N PHE A 41 25.18 -1.04 -16.19
CA PHE A 41 24.70 0.33 -16.34
C PHE A 41 25.87 1.32 -16.35
N ASP A 42 25.79 2.33 -17.21
CA ASP A 42 26.82 3.38 -17.31
C ASP A 42 26.63 4.44 -16.21
N TYR A 43 27.43 4.33 -15.16
CA TYR A 43 27.42 5.29 -14.03
C TYR A 43 28.44 6.39 -14.28
N SER A 44 27.97 7.62 -14.48
CA SER A 44 28.86 8.76 -14.47
C SER A 44 29.39 9.04 -13.04
N GLU A 45 30.52 9.78 -12.94
CA GLU A 45 31.16 10.10 -11.66
C GLU A 45 30.23 10.86 -10.70
N ASP A 46 29.33 11.68 -11.26
CA ASP A 46 28.36 12.46 -10.49
C ASP A 46 27.03 11.71 -10.25
N SER A 47 26.83 10.53 -10.83
CA SER A 47 25.59 9.76 -10.71
C SER A 47 25.25 9.39 -9.28
N ILE A 48 23.96 9.45 -8.96
CA ILE A 48 23.38 8.96 -7.73
C ILE A 48 22.24 8.03 -8.08
N VAL A 49 22.32 6.80 -7.63
CA VAL A 49 21.22 5.83 -7.80
C VAL A 49 20.13 6.13 -6.78
N LEU A 50 18.99 6.59 -7.24
CA LEU A 50 17.78 6.77 -6.41
C LEU A 50 16.69 5.84 -6.96
N ASP A 51 16.58 4.65 -6.41
CA ASP A 51 15.69 3.64 -6.96
C ASP A 51 15.21 2.60 -5.95
N ASN A 52 14.25 1.80 -6.37
CA ASN A 52 13.70 0.68 -5.63
C ASN A 52 14.25 -0.63 -6.21
N PRO A 53 15.33 -1.18 -5.64
CA PRO A 53 15.95 -2.41 -6.14
C PRO A 53 15.15 -3.66 -5.75
N PRO A 54 15.37 -4.80 -6.42
CA PRO A 54 14.87 -6.08 -5.95
C PRO A 54 15.41 -6.40 -4.55
N PHE A 55 14.53 -6.51 -3.55
CA PHE A 55 14.93 -6.69 -2.15
C PHE A 55 15.66 -8.00 -1.88
N SER A 56 15.39 -9.04 -2.68
CA SER A 56 16.07 -10.34 -2.58
C SER A 56 17.57 -10.29 -2.81
N ILE A 57 18.06 -9.29 -3.56
CA ILE A 57 19.48 -9.12 -3.87
C ILE A 57 20.04 -7.77 -3.39
N LEU A 58 19.30 -7.04 -2.54
CA LEU A 58 19.68 -5.71 -2.05
C LEU A 58 21.10 -5.68 -1.45
N SER A 59 21.44 -6.67 -0.64
CA SER A 59 22.79 -6.74 -0.03
C SER A 59 23.90 -6.85 -1.08
N GLN A 60 23.67 -7.58 -2.16
CA GLN A 60 24.63 -7.72 -3.27
C GLN A 60 24.76 -6.41 -4.06
N ILE A 61 23.64 -5.70 -4.24
CA ILE A 61 23.63 -4.39 -4.89
C ILE A 61 24.41 -3.38 -4.07
N CYS A 62 24.15 -3.30 -2.76
CA CYS A 62 24.89 -2.40 -1.88
C CYS A 62 26.39 -2.72 -1.84
N GLU A 63 26.77 -4.02 -1.77
CA GLU A 63 28.17 -4.45 -1.83
C GLU A 63 28.84 -3.96 -3.13
N TYR A 64 28.20 -4.21 -4.28
CA TYR A 64 28.69 -3.77 -5.58
C TYR A 64 28.86 -2.24 -5.66
N TYR A 65 27.88 -1.46 -5.23
CA TYR A 65 27.95 0.00 -5.28
C TYR A 65 29.02 0.57 -4.36
N LEU A 66 29.19 0.00 -3.17
CA LEU A 66 30.24 0.41 -2.24
C LEU A 66 31.65 0.10 -2.78
N GLU A 67 31.83 -1.07 -3.41
CA GLU A 67 33.10 -1.48 -4.02
C GLU A 67 33.49 -0.61 -5.22
N HIS A 68 32.51 -0.10 -5.98
CA HIS A 68 32.74 0.70 -7.17
C HIS A 68 32.60 2.21 -6.92
N GLY A 69 32.41 2.64 -5.66
CA GLY A 69 32.28 4.06 -5.31
C GLY A 69 31.00 4.71 -5.85
N ILE A 70 30.00 3.92 -6.25
CA ILE A 70 28.74 4.44 -6.78
C ILE A 70 27.90 4.98 -5.61
N ARG A 71 27.43 6.23 -5.74
CA ARG A 71 26.57 6.86 -4.74
C ARG A 71 25.13 6.37 -4.89
N PHE A 72 24.46 6.14 -3.76
CA PHE A 72 23.09 5.62 -3.80
C PHE A 72 22.22 6.08 -2.63
N PHE A 73 20.92 6.11 -2.90
CA PHE A 73 19.82 6.12 -1.94
C PHE A 73 18.78 5.10 -2.40
N LEU A 74 18.65 3.99 -1.68
CA LEU A 74 17.85 2.84 -2.11
C LEU A 74 16.74 2.53 -1.12
N PHE A 75 15.61 2.09 -1.65
CA PHE A 75 14.53 1.51 -0.86
C PHE A 75 14.97 0.17 -0.26
N ALA A 76 14.54 -0.11 0.97
CA ALA A 76 14.90 -1.32 1.69
C ALA A 76 13.74 -1.81 2.57
N PRO A 77 13.60 -3.13 2.80
CA PRO A 77 12.60 -3.65 3.73
C PRO A 77 13.02 -3.36 5.17
N SER A 78 12.16 -2.66 5.94
CA SER A 78 12.51 -2.20 7.30
C SER A 78 12.94 -3.32 8.24
N LEU A 79 12.29 -4.49 8.17
CA LEU A 79 12.55 -5.58 9.12
C LEU A 79 13.92 -6.23 8.96
N THR A 80 14.50 -6.17 7.78
CA THR A 80 15.79 -6.82 7.46
C THR A 80 16.89 -5.83 7.11
N ILE A 81 16.64 -4.55 7.29
CA ILE A 81 17.54 -3.47 6.82
C ILE A 81 18.96 -3.57 7.43
N LEU A 82 19.11 -4.07 8.65
CA LEU A 82 20.40 -4.22 9.33
C LEU A 82 21.01 -5.62 9.16
N SER A 83 20.45 -6.49 8.31
CA SER A 83 20.88 -7.89 8.21
C SER A 83 22.16 -8.11 7.39
N SER A 84 22.61 -7.15 6.62
CA SER A 84 23.81 -7.29 5.76
C SER A 84 25.10 -7.26 6.59
N ARG A 85 25.73 -8.43 6.76
CA ARG A 85 26.97 -8.54 7.54
C ARG A 85 28.19 -7.88 6.91
N LYS A 86 28.18 -7.67 5.58
CA LYS A 86 29.34 -7.14 4.84
C LYS A 86 29.33 -5.62 4.67
N THR A 87 28.16 -5.00 4.78
CA THR A 87 27.97 -3.59 4.38
C THR A 87 27.34 -2.74 5.47
N TRP A 88 26.91 -3.32 6.59
CA TRP A 88 26.18 -2.60 7.64
C TRP A 88 26.93 -1.37 8.18
N ASP A 89 28.26 -1.46 8.25
CA ASP A 89 29.16 -0.41 8.78
C ASP A 89 29.63 0.60 7.70
N LYS A 90 29.22 0.43 6.46
CA LYS A 90 29.68 1.23 5.30
C LYS A 90 28.61 2.13 4.72
N MET A 91 27.40 2.08 5.26
CA MET A 91 26.27 2.85 4.79
C MET A 91 25.36 3.27 5.95
N ASN A 92 24.55 4.29 5.71
CA ASN A 92 23.55 4.73 6.67
C ASN A 92 22.21 4.04 6.41
N HIS A 93 21.55 3.61 7.48
CA HIS A 93 20.24 2.98 7.48
C HIS A 93 19.20 3.97 8.04
N LEU A 94 18.39 4.56 7.16
CA LEU A 94 17.32 5.48 7.55
C LEU A 94 16.07 4.68 7.91
N ILE A 95 15.81 4.54 9.20
CA ILE A 95 14.70 3.74 9.72
C ILE A 95 13.41 4.57 9.74
N CYS A 96 12.42 4.11 9.00
CA CYS A 96 11.11 4.74 8.88
C CYS A 96 10.01 3.79 9.37
N ASP A 97 8.95 4.33 9.96
CA ASP A 97 7.70 3.61 10.21
C ASP A 97 6.66 3.95 9.15
N CYS A 98 6.92 3.51 7.94
CA CYS A 98 5.99 3.66 6.84
C CYS A 98 5.82 2.36 6.07
N SER A 99 4.69 2.25 5.36
CA SER A 99 4.38 1.13 4.48
C SER A 99 4.05 1.65 3.09
N ILE A 100 4.61 1.02 2.09
CA ILE A 100 4.32 1.29 0.68
C ILE A 100 3.51 0.13 0.12
N ILE A 101 2.37 0.45 -0.49
CA ILE A 101 1.62 -0.50 -1.31
C ILE A 101 2.14 -0.35 -2.74
N TYR A 102 2.90 -1.33 -3.19
CA TYR A 102 3.46 -1.36 -4.52
C TYR A 102 2.40 -1.67 -5.58
N GLU A 103 2.68 -1.40 -6.86
CA GLU A 103 1.70 -1.58 -7.95
C GLU A 103 1.21 -3.04 -8.08
N ASN A 104 2.04 -4.02 -7.73
CA ASN A 104 1.65 -5.44 -7.64
C ASN A 104 0.74 -5.78 -6.44
N GLY A 105 0.38 -4.80 -5.61
CA GLY A 105 -0.46 -4.96 -4.42
C GLY A 105 0.29 -5.39 -3.16
N ALA A 106 1.59 -5.64 -3.21
CA ALA A 106 2.39 -5.97 -2.04
C ALA A 106 2.49 -4.77 -1.09
N ASN A 107 2.13 -4.97 0.18
CA ASN A 107 2.27 -3.97 1.23
C ASN A 107 3.52 -4.26 2.06
N VAL A 108 4.55 -3.44 1.91
CA VAL A 108 5.85 -3.67 2.55
C VAL A 108 6.21 -2.51 3.48
N LYS A 109 6.61 -2.83 4.71
CA LYS A 109 7.26 -1.89 5.62
C LYS A 109 8.60 -1.49 5.01
N THR A 110 8.72 -0.21 4.67
CA THR A 110 9.83 0.33 3.87
C THR A 110 10.65 1.33 4.68
N SER A 111 11.93 1.22 4.55
CA SER A 111 12.98 2.15 5.04
C SER A 111 13.99 2.37 3.91
N PHE A 112 15.13 3.01 4.19
CA PHE A 112 16.07 3.36 3.13
C PHE A 112 17.52 3.12 3.57
N VAL A 113 18.40 2.84 2.61
CA VAL A 113 19.84 2.73 2.81
C VAL A 113 20.56 3.67 1.86
N THR A 114 21.66 4.30 2.35
CA THR A 114 22.42 5.26 1.56
C THR A 114 23.89 5.31 1.99
N ASN A 115 24.79 5.61 1.09
CA ASN A 115 26.20 5.92 1.37
C ASN A 115 26.51 7.43 1.30
N LEU A 116 25.47 8.28 1.26
CA LEU A 116 25.63 9.73 1.21
C LEU A 116 25.99 10.34 2.58
N ASP A 117 25.61 9.70 3.68
CA ASP A 117 25.98 10.10 5.04
C ASP A 117 27.17 9.25 5.52
N LYS A 118 28.35 9.85 5.59
CA LYS A 118 29.60 9.11 5.87
C LYS A 118 29.79 8.68 7.33
N ASP A 119 29.25 9.46 8.28
CA ASP A 119 29.52 9.31 9.71
C ASP A 119 28.36 8.67 10.49
N VAL A 120 27.27 8.33 9.79
CA VAL A 120 26.04 7.78 10.41
C VAL A 120 25.80 6.38 9.89
N ILE A 121 25.66 5.41 10.81
CA ILE A 121 25.35 4.00 10.46
C ILE A 121 23.85 3.75 10.46
N ALA A 122 23.13 4.31 11.42
CA ALA A 122 21.68 4.16 11.50
C ALA A 122 21.05 5.39 12.16
N GLN A 123 19.92 5.81 11.63
CA GLN A 123 19.13 6.90 12.21
C GLN A 123 17.65 6.70 11.96
N THR A 124 16.81 7.22 12.84
CA THR A 124 15.38 7.35 12.56
C THR A 124 15.13 8.52 11.64
N CYS A 125 14.15 8.39 10.73
CA CYS A 125 13.76 9.45 9.83
C CYS A 125 12.25 9.74 9.94
N PRO A 126 11.82 10.51 10.97
CA PRO A 126 10.41 10.86 11.17
C PRO A 126 9.82 11.69 10.02
N GLU A 127 10.66 12.49 9.36
CA GLU A 127 10.22 13.34 8.26
C GLU A 127 9.81 12.51 7.04
N LEU A 128 10.67 11.58 6.58
CA LEU A 128 10.31 10.63 5.51
C LEU A 128 9.12 9.75 5.91
N THR A 129 9.06 9.29 7.15
CA THR A 129 7.91 8.55 7.68
C THR A 129 6.62 9.32 7.46
N ARG A 130 6.58 10.61 7.84
CA ARG A 130 5.42 11.48 7.66
C ARG A 130 5.08 11.71 6.19
N ILE A 131 6.09 11.99 5.35
CA ILE A 131 5.90 12.24 3.92
C ILE A 131 5.27 11.02 3.24
N VAL A 132 5.86 9.83 3.40
CA VAL A 132 5.37 8.60 2.77
C VAL A 132 3.99 8.21 3.27
N ASN A 133 3.73 8.31 4.58
CA ASN A 133 2.42 7.98 5.15
C ASN A 133 1.33 8.94 4.65
N ASN A 134 1.61 10.24 4.55
CA ASN A 134 0.66 11.24 4.04
C ASN A 134 0.28 10.97 2.56
N VAL A 135 1.27 10.63 1.72
CA VAL A 135 1.00 10.30 0.31
C VAL A 135 0.24 8.98 0.21
N SER A 136 0.66 7.95 0.95
CA SER A 136 -0.01 6.64 0.98
C SER A 136 -1.47 6.75 1.43
N GLU A 137 -1.77 7.60 2.41
CA GLU A 137 -3.15 7.83 2.87
C GLU A 137 -3.99 8.54 1.80
N ARG A 138 -3.42 9.53 1.10
CA ARG A 138 -4.11 10.20 -0.02
C ARG A 138 -4.44 9.24 -1.15
N LEU A 139 -3.49 8.38 -1.55
CA LEU A 139 -3.69 7.37 -2.58
C LEU A 139 -4.76 6.35 -2.17
N ARG A 140 -4.75 5.91 -0.90
CA ARG A 140 -5.78 5.00 -0.38
C ARG A 140 -7.17 5.64 -0.41
N LYS A 141 -7.30 6.91 0.01
CA LYS A 141 -8.57 7.64 -0.05
C LYS A 141 -9.06 7.83 -1.49
N LYS A 142 -8.15 8.13 -2.43
CA LYS A 142 -8.47 8.24 -3.87
C LYS A 142 -8.99 6.91 -4.41
N LYS A 143 -8.30 5.80 -4.13
CA LYS A 143 -8.69 4.46 -4.57
C LYS A 143 -10.05 4.02 -4.02
N VAL A 144 -10.34 4.33 -2.75
CA VAL A 144 -11.66 4.06 -2.14
C VAL A 144 -12.78 4.88 -2.80
N ARG A 145 -12.50 6.11 -3.26
CA ARG A 145 -13.47 6.94 -3.99
C ARG A 145 -13.75 6.46 -5.42
N GLU A 146 -12.78 5.81 -6.04
CA GLU A 146 -12.87 5.30 -7.42
C GLU A 146 -13.50 3.89 -7.50
N LEU A 147 -13.61 3.18 -6.38
CA LEU A 147 -14.34 1.92 -6.35
C LEU A 147 -15.84 2.20 -6.43
N PRO A 148 -16.53 1.79 -7.50
CA PRO A 148 -17.98 1.92 -7.57
C PRO A 148 -18.57 1.16 -6.37
N LYS A 149 -19.38 1.85 -5.56
CA LYS A 149 -20.19 1.18 -4.54
C LYS A 149 -21.16 0.27 -5.30
N TYR A 150 -20.95 -1.03 -5.17
CA TYR A 150 -21.91 -1.98 -5.70
C TYR A 150 -23.12 -1.96 -4.75
N GLU A 151 -24.23 -1.42 -5.22
CA GLU A 151 -25.51 -1.46 -4.50
C GLU A 151 -26.20 -2.78 -4.83
N TYR A 152 -26.25 -3.65 -3.84
CA TYR A 152 -27.01 -4.88 -3.96
C TYR A 152 -28.52 -4.56 -3.92
N PRO A 153 -29.36 -5.31 -4.66
CA PRO A 153 -30.80 -5.20 -4.53
C PRO A 153 -31.29 -5.34 -3.08
N ASP A 154 -32.38 -4.68 -2.74
CA ASP A 154 -32.91 -4.62 -1.36
C ASP A 154 -33.16 -6.00 -0.73
N HIS A 155 -33.46 -7.00 -1.53
CA HIS A 155 -33.69 -8.38 -1.10
C HIS A 155 -32.40 -9.21 -0.94
N ILE A 156 -31.22 -8.61 -1.08
CA ILE A 156 -29.94 -9.27 -0.80
C ILE A 156 -29.38 -8.77 0.53
N VAL A 157 -28.91 -9.70 1.37
CA VAL A 157 -28.12 -9.39 2.55
C VAL A 157 -26.80 -10.14 2.51
N THR A 158 -25.71 -9.45 2.86
CA THR A 158 -24.37 -10.02 2.96
C THR A 158 -23.85 -9.91 4.39
N ALA A 159 -22.83 -10.69 4.73
CA ALA A 159 -22.18 -10.60 6.03
C ALA A 159 -21.67 -9.18 6.33
N ALA A 160 -21.15 -8.45 5.32
CA ALA A 160 -20.68 -7.07 5.48
C ALA A 160 -21.82 -6.08 5.84
N MET A 161 -23.03 -6.29 5.29
CA MET A 161 -24.20 -5.50 5.67
C MET A 161 -24.61 -5.79 7.11
N MET A 162 -24.65 -7.06 7.53
CA MET A 162 -24.96 -7.44 8.90
C MET A 162 -23.92 -6.91 9.90
N GLN A 163 -22.63 -6.95 9.56
CA GLN A 163 -21.57 -6.34 10.37
C GLN A 163 -21.78 -4.83 10.58
N LYS A 164 -22.27 -4.13 9.55
CA LYS A 164 -22.59 -2.71 9.66
C LYS A 164 -23.76 -2.48 10.64
N LEU A 165 -24.80 -3.32 10.60
CA LEU A 165 -25.91 -3.23 11.56
C LEU A 165 -25.45 -3.51 12.99
N ALA A 166 -24.64 -4.57 13.19
CA ALA A 166 -24.08 -4.92 14.49
C ALA A 166 -23.19 -3.80 15.06
N ARG A 167 -22.41 -3.10 14.23
CA ARG A 167 -21.61 -1.95 14.65
C ARG A 167 -22.45 -0.83 15.27
N TRP A 168 -23.65 -0.62 14.75
CA TRP A 168 -24.57 0.40 15.22
C TRP A 168 -25.56 -0.14 16.26
N GLU A 169 -25.24 -1.30 16.86
CA GLU A 169 -26.07 -1.93 17.90
C GLU A 169 -27.53 -2.11 17.45
N VAL A 170 -27.73 -2.48 16.20
CA VAL A 170 -29.05 -2.81 15.65
C VAL A 170 -29.16 -4.32 15.55
N ASP A 171 -30.12 -4.90 16.29
CA ASP A 171 -30.46 -6.31 16.20
C ASP A 171 -31.18 -6.60 14.88
N PHE A 172 -30.68 -7.60 14.16
CA PHE A 172 -31.28 -8.07 12.92
C PHE A 172 -31.03 -9.57 12.76
N GLU A 173 -32.07 -10.33 12.48
CA GLU A 173 -32.00 -11.76 12.24
C GLU A 173 -32.68 -12.15 10.93
N VAL A 174 -32.15 -13.17 10.26
CA VAL A 174 -32.78 -13.78 9.08
C VAL A 174 -33.13 -15.20 9.40
N LYS A 175 -34.44 -15.54 9.31
CA LYS A 175 -34.94 -16.89 9.60
C LYS A 175 -34.71 -17.81 8.40
N ARG A 176 -34.38 -19.06 8.65
CA ARG A 176 -34.09 -20.07 7.62
C ARG A 176 -35.15 -20.14 6.53
N LYS A 177 -36.43 -20.02 6.92
CA LYS A 177 -37.58 -20.10 6.00
C LYS A 177 -37.77 -18.84 5.13
N ASP A 178 -37.10 -17.75 5.46
CA ASP A 178 -37.28 -16.43 4.84
C ASP A 178 -36.10 -16.05 3.96
N CYS A 179 -35.20 -17.02 3.67
CA CYS A 179 -34.04 -16.75 2.80
C CYS A 179 -33.55 -17.99 2.05
N GLU A 180 -32.84 -17.73 0.94
CA GLU A 180 -32.09 -18.74 0.20
C GLU A 180 -30.64 -18.25 0.04
N HIS A 181 -29.67 -19.17 -0.09
CA HIS A 181 -28.29 -18.87 -0.32
C HIS A 181 -28.07 -18.40 -1.76
N ILE A 182 -27.34 -17.30 -1.94
CA ILE A 182 -26.98 -16.79 -3.27
C ILE A 182 -25.51 -16.45 -3.34
N SER A 183 -24.82 -16.90 -4.38
CA SER A 183 -23.40 -16.63 -4.61
C SER A 183 -23.17 -15.59 -5.71
N GLN A 184 -24.15 -15.37 -6.58
CA GLN A 184 -24.01 -14.51 -7.76
C GLN A 184 -25.38 -13.96 -8.16
N LEU A 185 -25.41 -12.73 -8.64
CA LEU A 185 -26.61 -12.12 -9.26
C LEU A 185 -26.58 -12.31 -10.77
N ASP A 186 -27.74 -12.36 -11.41
CA ASP A 186 -27.87 -12.51 -12.86
C ASP A 186 -27.08 -11.44 -13.62
N ALA A 187 -27.10 -10.20 -13.13
CA ALA A 187 -26.34 -9.09 -13.70
C ALA A 187 -24.81 -9.25 -13.58
N GLN A 188 -24.33 -10.12 -12.68
CA GLN A 188 -22.90 -10.37 -12.48
C GLN A 188 -22.39 -11.52 -13.37
N ILE A 189 -23.27 -12.38 -13.86
CA ILE A 189 -22.91 -13.55 -14.69
C ILE A 189 -22.12 -13.16 -15.94
N PRO A 190 -22.58 -12.22 -16.76
CA PRO A 190 -21.85 -11.82 -17.97
C PRO A 190 -20.46 -11.24 -17.68
N GLU A 191 -20.28 -10.61 -16.52
CA GLU A 191 -19.04 -9.97 -16.09
C GLU A 191 -18.11 -10.96 -15.34
N ARG A 192 -18.50 -12.21 -15.17
CA ARG A 192 -17.79 -13.23 -14.37
C ARG A 192 -17.48 -12.78 -12.95
N LYS A 193 -18.37 -11.97 -12.38
CA LYS A 193 -18.30 -11.49 -10.99
C LYS A 193 -19.21 -12.32 -10.10
N ALA A 194 -18.98 -12.25 -8.79
CA ALA A 194 -19.79 -12.92 -7.77
C ALA A 194 -19.99 -11.98 -6.57
N ILE A 195 -20.96 -12.30 -5.71
CA ILE A 195 -21.13 -11.62 -4.43
C ILE A 195 -19.93 -11.99 -3.54
N PHE A 196 -19.18 -10.99 -3.07
CA PHE A 196 -18.05 -11.22 -2.20
C PHE A 196 -18.50 -11.84 -0.86
N GLY A 197 -18.02 -13.06 -0.60
CA GLY A 197 -18.43 -13.84 0.57
C GLY A 197 -19.83 -14.43 0.51
N ALA A 198 -20.45 -14.44 -0.68
CA ALA A 198 -21.85 -14.85 -0.91
C ALA A 198 -22.88 -14.00 -0.12
N GLY A 199 -24.16 -14.31 -0.23
CA GLY A 199 -25.24 -13.60 0.43
C GLY A 199 -26.46 -14.49 0.66
N LEU A 200 -27.49 -13.86 1.21
CA LEU A 200 -28.83 -14.46 1.34
C LEU A 200 -29.80 -13.64 0.50
N LEU A 201 -30.60 -14.33 -0.31
CA LEU A 201 -31.75 -13.78 -1.01
C LEU A 201 -32.93 -13.84 -0.04
N LEU A 202 -33.49 -12.71 0.31
CA LEU A 202 -34.51 -12.54 1.31
C LEU A 202 -35.92 -12.64 0.71
N SER A 203 -36.88 -13.18 1.47
CA SER A 203 -38.30 -12.97 1.20
C SER A 203 -38.69 -11.48 1.33
N GLU A 204 -39.82 -11.08 0.74
CA GLU A 204 -40.32 -9.70 0.84
C GLU A 204 -40.41 -9.20 2.29
N LYS A 205 -40.89 -10.08 3.20
CA LYS A 205 -40.98 -9.77 4.62
C LYS A 205 -39.61 -9.50 5.24
N ALA A 206 -38.64 -10.39 5.03
CA ALA A 206 -37.30 -10.23 5.57
C ALA A 206 -36.55 -9.03 4.95
N ALA A 207 -36.82 -8.71 3.68
CA ALA A 207 -36.30 -7.51 3.04
C ALA A 207 -36.85 -6.21 3.66
N ALA A 208 -38.13 -6.20 4.03
CA ALA A 208 -38.72 -5.06 4.73
C ALA A 208 -38.13 -4.91 6.16
N GLU A 209 -37.90 -6.03 6.87
CA GLU A 209 -37.21 -6.02 8.18
C GLU A 209 -35.77 -5.51 8.06
N LYS A 210 -35.03 -5.91 7.01
CA LYS A 210 -33.69 -5.39 6.68
C LYS A 210 -33.71 -3.88 6.46
N ALA A 211 -34.63 -3.37 5.63
CA ALA A 211 -34.74 -1.94 5.36
C ALA A 211 -35.01 -1.12 6.64
N ALA A 212 -35.86 -1.62 7.52
CA ALA A 212 -36.10 -0.99 8.84
C ALA A 212 -34.82 -0.96 9.70
N ALA A 213 -34.06 -2.05 9.74
CA ALA A 213 -32.81 -2.15 10.47
C ALA A 213 -31.72 -1.19 9.90
N GLU A 214 -31.62 -1.08 8.57
CA GLU A 214 -30.70 -0.15 7.90
C GLU A 214 -31.05 1.32 8.20
N LYS A 215 -32.34 1.65 8.25
CA LYS A 215 -32.80 2.99 8.62
C LYS A 215 -32.42 3.30 10.07
N ALA A 216 -32.67 2.40 11.01
CA ALA A 216 -32.28 2.57 12.40
C ALA A 216 -30.76 2.74 12.59
N ALA A 217 -29.94 1.97 11.85
CA ALA A 217 -28.49 2.13 11.87
C ALA A 217 -28.05 3.48 11.30
N ALA A 218 -28.71 3.98 10.26
CA ALA A 218 -28.42 5.28 9.69
C ALA A 218 -28.76 6.45 10.64
N GLU A 219 -29.86 6.34 11.38
CA GLU A 219 -30.26 7.32 12.42
C GLU A 219 -29.26 7.35 13.57
N LYS A 220 -28.80 6.19 14.07
CA LYS A 220 -27.74 6.11 15.09
C LYS A 220 -26.41 6.70 14.60
N ALA A 221 -26.03 6.39 13.36
CA ALA A 221 -24.82 6.93 12.74
C ALA A 221 -24.86 8.46 12.54
N ALA A 222 -26.04 9.04 12.33
CA ALA A 222 -26.23 10.47 12.23
C ALA A 222 -26.15 11.16 13.62
N ALA A 223 -26.71 10.52 14.65
CA ALA A 223 -26.68 11.03 16.01
C ALA A 223 -25.25 11.08 16.61
N GLU A 224 -24.37 10.14 16.24
CA GLU A 224 -22.98 10.13 16.71
C GLU A 224 -22.11 11.24 16.07
N LYS A 225 -22.56 11.79 14.94
CA LYS A 225 -21.83 12.86 14.22
C LYS A 225 -22.28 14.27 14.57
N ALA A 226 -23.36 14.40 15.32
CA ALA A 226 -23.95 15.67 15.76
C ALA A 226 -23.46 16.09 17.15
#